data_885b46d12bbccb46a9a96c55c89b2be9
#
_entry.id   885b46d12bbccb46a9a96c55c89b2be9
#
_cell.length_a   1.000
_cell.length_b   1.000
_cell.length_c   1.000
_cell.angle_alpha   90.00
_cell.angle_beta   90.00
_cell.angle_gamma   90.00
#
_symmetry.space_group_name_H-M   'P 1'
#
loop_
_entity.id
_entity.type
_entity.pdbx_description
1 polymer ?
#
loop_
_entity_poly.entity_id
_entity_poly.type
_entity_poly.pdbx_seq_one_letter_code
_entity_poly.pdbx_strand_id
1 'polypeptide(L)'
;MALAAKLTVAATLLALASLVGQDSTTTTRGGPGTPPIVSPADAPAGTEMLAVQWVKVAAPGQGVLLAAVARPPGAGPFPAVVLLHGSHGFAQQYVQLAQDLARGGLLAVAACWFSGGGGASSRFVTSIGCPEAPPVPNASSPEALQTVDALVQAARALPGARADRVGLFGHSRGGGATLNYILTADHVQAAVLDSAGYPSQLADLAGRVKAPILILHGTADGAADGGSEFTNVQRARDFEAALRRAGKPVEAMYYEGGGHNGIFTSATQHDDEVKRMVAFLRRRLRD
;
A
#
# COMPACT_ATOMS: atom_id res chain seq x y z
N MET A 1 -3.72 12.38 -73.28
CA MET A 1 -3.54 10.98 -73.71
C MET A 1 -2.46 10.39 -72.85
N ALA A 2 -2.82 9.55 -71.86
CA ALA A 2 -1.94 8.55 -71.28
C ALA A 2 -2.83 7.66 -70.33
N LEU A 3 -2.73 6.41 -70.57
CA LEU A 3 -3.58 5.33 -70.14
C LEU A 3 -3.30 4.92 -68.66
N ALA A 4 -4.33 4.73 -67.88
CA ALA A 4 -4.30 4.14 -66.54
C ALA A 4 -4.16 2.61 -66.66
N ALA A 5 -3.17 2.03 -65.98
CA ALA A 5 -3.05 0.60 -65.79
C ALA A 5 -3.40 0.25 -64.32
N LYS A 6 -4.49 -0.48 -64.14
CA LYS A 6 -4.85 -1.13 -62.86
C LYS A 6 -4.09 -2.43 -62.74
N LEU A 7 -3.31 -2.60 -61.67
CA LEU A 7 -2.76 -3.88 -61.29
C LEU A 7 -3.58 -4.44 -60.09
N THR A 8 -4.23 -5.56 -60.37
CA THR A 8 -4.90 -6.43 -59.37
C THR A 8 -3.87 -7.44 -58.90
N VAL A 9 -3.57 -7.47 -57.60
CA VAL A 9 -2.75 -8.52 -56.98
C VAL A 9 -3.65 -9.45 -56.21
N ALA A 10 -3.75 -10.67 -56.66
CA ALA A 10 -4.43 -11.76 -56.00
C ALA A 10 -3.58 -12.31 -54.85
N ALA A 11 -4.12 -12.41 -53.67
CA ALA A 11 -3.48 -13.04 -52.52
C ALA A 11 -3.78 -14.54 -52.54
N THR A 12 -2.73 -15.32 -52.67
CA THR A 12 -2.79 -16.81 -52.55
C THR A 12 -2.48 -17.17 -51.09
N LEU A 13 -3.45 -17.73 -50.38
CA LEU A 13 -3.27 -18.35 -49.08
C LEU A 13 -2.58 -19.71 -49.26
N LEU A 14 -1.38 -19.87 -48.73
CA LEU A 14 -0.77 -21.17 -48.46
C LEU A 14 -0.90 -21.45 -46.96
N ALA A 15 -1.68 -22.46 -46.61
CA ALA A 15 -1.75 -23.07 -45.30
C ALA A 15 -0.55 -24.02 -45.13
N LEU A 16 0.36 -23.71 -44.21
CA LEU A 16 1.32 -24.69 -43.69
C LEU A 16 0.91 -25.04 -42.25
N ALA A 17 0.41 -26.27 -42.11
CA ALA A 17 0.25 -26.91 -40.82
C ALA A 17 1.64 -27.36 -40.33
N SER A 18 2.12 -26.80 -39.22
CA SER A 18 3.24 -27.35 -38.47
C SER A 18 2.76 -27.70 -37.07
N LEU A 19 2.67 -28.99 -36.81
CA LEU A 19 2.57 -29.54 -35.45
C LEU A 19 3.87 -29.24 -34.72
N VAL A 20 3.79 -28.43 -33.70
CA VAL A 20 4.81 -28.34 -32.63
C VAL A 20 4.07 -28.36 -31.29
N GLY A 21 4.56 -29.23 -30.41
CA GLY A 21 3.94 -29.64 -29.17
C GLY A 21 3.42 -28.51 -28.30
N GLN A 22 2.23 -28.71 -27.81
CA GLN A 22 1.64 -27.89 -26.78
C GLN A 22 2.26 -28.26 -25.44
N ASP A 23 3.30 -27.51 -24.99
CA ASP A 23 3.57 -27.38 -23.57
C ASP A 23 2.50 -26.48 -22.99
N SER A 24 1.50 -27.11 -22.41
CA SER A 24 0.43 -26.46 -21.68
C SER A 24 0.97 -25.96 -20.36
N THR A 25 1.63 -24.79 -20.34
CA THR A 25 1.74 -23.99 -19.14
C THR A 25 0.37 -23.35 -18.91
N THR A 26 -0.47 -24.07 -18.20
CA THR A 26 -1.73 -23.56 -17.67
C THR A 26 -1.41 -22.44 -16.71
N THR A 27 -1.47 -21.22 -17.20
CA THR A 27 -1.59 -20.04 -16.33
C THR A 27 -2.97 -20.14 -15.70
N THR A 28 -3.06 -20.78 -14.56
CA THR A 28 -4.25 -20.75 -13.71
C THR A 28 -4.51 -19.29 -13.36
N ARG A 29 -5.50 -18.67 -14.00
CA ARG A 29 -6.18 -17.50 -13.44
C ARG A 29 -6.60 -17.94 -12.05
N GLY A 30 -6.01 -17.32 -11.00
CA GLY A 30 -6.33 -17.61 -9.62
C GLY A 30 -7.83 -17.43 -9.40
N GLY A 31 -8.50 -18.50 -9.13
CA GLY A 31 -9.79 -18.50 -8.44
C GLY A 31 -9.62 -17.86 -7.06
N PRO A 32 -10.68 -17.67 -6.25
CA PRO A 32 -10.60 -17.06 -4.92
C PRO A 32 -9.47 -17.76 -4.16
N GLY A 33 -8.36 -17.02 -3.98
CA GLY A 33 -7.10 -17.58 -3.50
C GLY A 33 -7.28 -18.18 -2.12
N THR A 34 -6.59 -19.29 -1.86
CA THR A 34 -6.47 -19.84 -0.52
C THR A 34 -6.11 -18.70 0.43
N PRO A 35 -6.86 -18.47 1.53
CA PRO A 35 -6.57 -17.38 2.44
C PRO A 35 -5.15 -17.51 3.01
N PRO A 36 -4.46 -16.41 3.28
CA PRO A 36 -3.12 -16.45 3.83
C PRO A 36 -3.13 -17.11 5.20
N ILE A 37 -2.08 -17.86 5.49
CA ILE A 37 -1.88 -18.48 6.81
C ILE A 37 -1.14 -17.46 7.69
N VAL A 38 -1.74 -17.11 8.83
CA VAL A 38 -1.11 -16.28 9.84
C VAL A 38 -0.59 -17.19 10.97
N SER A 39 0.69 -17.11 11.28
CA SER A 39 1.32 -17.86 12.35
C SER A 39 2.17 -16.95 13.25
N PRO A 40 2.37 -17.31 14.54
CA PRO A 40 3.29 -16.58 15.39
C PRO A 40 4.71 -16.53 14.80
N ALA A 41 5.43 -15.46 15.09
CA ALA A 41 6.83 -15.29 14.75
C ALA A 41 7.62 -14.82 15.98
N ASP A 42 8.91 -15.09 15.99
CA ASP A 42 9.82 -14.52 16.98
C ASP A 42 10.02 -13.02 16.69
N ALA A 43 10.28 -12.25 17.74
CA ALA A 43 10.66 -10.86 17.61
C ALA A 43 12.01 -10.76 16.89
N PRO A 44 12.12 -9.94 15.85
CA PRO A 44 13.43 -9.66 15.24
C PRO A 44 14.40 -9.07 16.28
N ALA A 45 15.69 -9.35 16.12
CA ALA A 45 16.72 -8.84 17.03
C ALA A 45 16.65 -7.30 17.15
N GLY A 46 16.73 -6.79 18.36
CA GLY A 46 16.66 -5.36 18.67
C GLY A 46 15.24 -4.78 18.68
N THR A 47 14.20 -5.63 18.61
CA THR A 47 12.79 -5.21 18.69
C THR A 47 12.08 -5.70 19.96
N GLU A 48 12.81 -6.27 20.90
CA GLU A 48 12.27 -6.91 22.11
C GLU A 48 11.47 -5.93 23.00
N MET A 49 11.82 -4.65 22.93
CA MET A 49 11.14 -3.59 23.68
C MET A 49 9.83 -3.11 23.02
N LEU A 50 9.54 -3.53 21.79
CA LEU A 50 8.30 -3.19 21.12
C LEU A 50 7.17 -4.11 21.58
N ALA A 51 6.21 -3.59 22.33
CA ALA A 51 5.09 -4.33 22.88
C ALA A 51 4.05 -4.68 21.78
N VAL A 52 4.40 -5.62 20.91
CA VAL A 52 3.58 -6.09 19.78
C VAL A 52 3.64 -7.62 19.69
N GLN A 53 2.67 -8.20 19.00
CA GLN A 53 2.74 -9.60 18.59
C GLN A 53 3.36 -9.69 17.20
N TRP A 54 4.44 -10.42 17.07
CA TRP A 54 5.03 -10.71 15.77
C TRP A 54 4.33 -11.89 15.12
N VAL A 55 4.06 -11.78 13.82
CA VAL A 55 3.42 -12.84 13.02
C VAL A 55 4.09 -12.95 11.65
N LYS A 56 4.05 -14.17 11.11
CA LYS A 56 4.35 -14.46 9.70
C LYS A 56 3.05 -14.62 8.94
N VAL A 57 2.95 -13.97 7.78
CA VAL A 57 1.85 -14.09 6.84
C VAL A 57 2.38 -14.84 5.62
N ALA A 58 2.01 -16.09 5.47
CA ALA A 58 2.34 -16.91 4.31
C ALA A 58 1.16 -16.91 3.33
N ALA A 59 1.37 -16.41 2.12
CA ALA A 59 0.39 -16.40 1.05
C ALA A 59 0.97 -17.08 -0.20
N PRO A 60 0.18 -17.89 -0.94
CA PRO A 60 0.66 -18.57 -2.13
C PRO A 60 1.29 -17.59 -3.13
N GLY A 61 2.53 -17.86 -3.54
CA GLY A 61 3.26 -17.02 -4.49
C GLY A 61 3.81 -15.69 -3.96
N GLN A 62 3.61 -15.38 -2.67
CA GLN A 62 4.01 -14.11 -2.06
C GLN A 62 5.17 -14.23 -1.03
N GLY A 63 5.75 -15.42 -0.91
CA GLY A 63 6.77 -15.66 0.14
C GLY A 63 6.19 -15.56 1.55
N VAL A 64 7.02 -15.16 2.50
CA VAL A 64 6.63 -14.97 3.90
C VAL A 64 6.80 -13.50 4.29
N LEU A 65 5.70 -12.87 4.68
CA LEU A 65 5.66 -11.47 5.08
C LEU A 65 5.71 -11.39 6.61
N LEU A 66 6.69 -10.67 7.14
CA LEU A 66 6.77 -10.39 8.55
C LEU A 66 5.85 -9.22 8.91
N ALA A 67 5.10 -9.34 10.00
CA ALA A 67 4.26 -8.24 10.48
C ALA A 67 4.27 -8.14 12.02
N ALA A 68 4.15 -6.91 12.50
CA ALA A 68 3.98 -6.56 13.90
C ALA A 68 2.51 -6.16 14.13
N VAL A 69 1.83 -6.84 15.02
CA VAL A 69 0.43 -6.60 15.38
C VAL A 69 0.35 -5.88 16.72
N ALA A 70 -0.04 -4.61 16.69
CA ALA A 70 -0.35 -3.82 17.87
C ALA A 70 -1.86 -3.87 18.14
N ARG A 71 -2.24 -4.22 19.39
CA ARG A 71 -3.64 -4.40 19.79
C ARG A 71 -4.10 -3.30 20.71
N PRO A 72 -5.33 -2.78 20.52
CA PRO A 72 -5.95 -1.93 21.51
C PRO A 72 -6.19 -2.69 22.84
N PRO A 73 -6.27 -1.97 23.96
CA PRO A 73 -6.75 -2.58 25.19
C PRO A 73 -8.22 -3.00 25.08
N GLY A 74 -8.58 -4.12 25.72
CA GLY A 74 -9.96 -4.63 25.74
C GLY A 74 -10.16 -5.88 24.88
N ALA A 75 -11.41 -6.36 24.83
CA ALA A 75 -11.73 -7.64 24.20
C ALA A 75 -11.97 -7.58 22.67
N GLY A 76 -12.20 -6.39 22.11
CA GLY A 76 -12.60 -6.25 20.70
C GLY A 76 -14.06 -6.66 20.43
N PRO A 77 -14.46 -6.93 19.18
CA PRO A 77 -13.62 -6.82 17.99
C PRO A 77 -13.29 -5.38 17.60
N PHE A 78 -12.08 -5.16 17.08
CA PHE A 78 -11.58 -3.84 16.70
C PHE A 78 -11.51 -3.67 15.18
N PRO A 79 -11.79 -2.49 14.62
CA PRO A 79 -11.45 -2.20 13.24
C PRO A 79 -9.93 -2.33 13.06
N ALA A 80 -9.51 -2.87 11.92
CA ALA A 80 -8.10 -3.10 11.64
C ALA A 80 -7.54 -2.05 10.67
N VAL A 81 -6.23 -1.83 10.75
CA VAL A 81 -5.48 -1.03 9.77
C VAL A 81 -4.15 -1.71 9.45
N VAL A 82 -3.84 -1.85 8.15
CA VAL A 82 -2.54 -2.34 7.67
C VAL A 82 -1.67 -1.15 7.29
N LEU A 83 -0.42 -1.14 7.76
CA LEU A 83 0.55 -0.09 7.50
C LEU A 83 1.61 -0.60 6.52
N LEU A 84 1.77 0.10 5.39
CA LEU A 84 2.73 -0.20 4.34
C LEU A 84 3.89 0.81 4.37
N HIS A 85 5.11 0.31 4.52
CA HIS A 85 6.31 1.13 4.61
C HIS A 85 6.73 1.75 3.27
N GLY A 86 7.54 2.82 3.34
CA GLY A 86 8.15 3.48 2.20
C GLY A 86 9.36 2.73 1.64
N SER A 87 10.04 3.36 0.67
CA SER A 87 11.22 2.79 -0.01
C SER A 87 12.41 2.52 0.91
N HIS A 88 12.47 3.15 2.09
CA HIS A 88 13.50 2.88 3.09
C HIS A 88 13.35 1.52 3.79
N GLY A 89 12.25 0.78 3.52
CA GLY A 89 12.05 -0.56 4.05
C GLY A 89 11.30 -0.61 5.38
N PHE A 90 11.12 -1.82 5.90
CA PHE A 90 10.42 -2.05 7.16
C PHE A 90 11.30 -1.65 8.34
N ALA A 91 10.76 -0.84 9.24
CA ALA A 91 11.51 -0.21 10.32
C ALA A 91 10.68 -0.11 11.61
N GLN A 92 11.38 0.06 12.75
CA GLN A 92 10.76 0.18 14.08
C GLN A 92 9.74 1.33 14.14
N GLN A 93 9.95 2.42 13.40
CA GLN A 93 9.05 3.57 13.39
C GLN A 93 7.63 3.22 12.88
N TYR A 94 7.50 2.24 11.96
CA TYR A 94 6.17 1.75 11.56
C TYR A 94 5.51 0.92 12.66
N VAL A 95 6.31 0.18 13.44
CA VAL A 95 5.79 -0.57 14.59
C VAL A 95 5.35 0.38 15.70
N GLN A 96 6.11 1.45 15.95
CA GLN A 96 5.72 2.52 16.89
C GLN A 96 4.43 3.21 16.44
N LEU A 97 4.32 3.57 15.14
CA LEU A 97 3.09 4.12 14.58
C LEU A 97 1.89 3.17 14.75
N ALA A 98 2.11 1.87 14.56
CA ALA A 98 1.06 0.88 14.80
C ALA A 98 0.63 0.86 16.28
N GLN A 99 1.57 1.00 17.24
CA GLN A 99 1.26 1.11 18.66
C GLN A 99 0.45 2.38 18.97
N ASP A 100 0.78 3.51 18.33
CA ASP A 100 0.04 4.77 18.50
C ASP A 100 -1.40 4.66 17.98
N LEU A 101 -1.59 4.03 16.83
CA LEU A 101 -2.92 3.74 16.29
C LEU A 101 -3.70 2.74 17.17
N ALA A 102 -3.01 1.78 17.78
CA ALA A 102 -3.63 0.85 18.71
C ALA A 102 -4.12 1.54 20.00
N ARG A 103 -3.36 2.50 20.54
CA ARG A 103 -3.83 3.37 21.63
C ARG A 103 -5.10 4.14 21.23
N GLY A 104 -5.24 4.46 19.93
CA GLY A 104 -6.43 5.06 19.33
C GLY A 104 -7.61 4.11 19.09
N GLY A 105 -7.50 2.83 19.45
CA GLY A 105 -8.59 1.84 19.33
C GLY A 105 -8.63 1.09 18.00
N LEU A 106 -7.53 1.04 17.26
CA LEU A 106 -7.41 0.30 15.99
C LEU A 106 -6.48 -0.90 16.17
N LEU A 107 -6.86 -2.08 15.71
CA LEU A 107 -5.93 -3.21 15.58
C LEU A 107 -5.00 -2.89 14.42
N ALA A 108 -3.74 -2.55 14.73
CA ALA A 108 -2.81 -2.05 13.72
C ALA A 108 -1.74 -3.10 13.36
N VAL A 109 -1.52 -3.31 12.06
CA VAL A 109 -0.62 -4.30 11.50
C VAL A 109 0.45 -3.58 10.68
N ALA A 110 1.62 -3.36 11.28
CA ALA A 110 2.76 -2.85 10.52
C ALA A 110 3.44 -4.02 9.80
N ALA A 111 3.44 -4.01 8.47
CA ALA A 111 3.82 -5.15 7.67
C ALA A 111 4.99 -4.86 6.73
N CYS A 112 5.88 -5.83 6.64
CA CYS A 112 6.87 -5.89 5.57
C CYS A 112 6.19 -6.38 4.28
N TRP A 113 6.06 -5.53 3.28
CA TRP A 113 5.33 -5.85 2.05
C TRP A 113 6.22 -6.04 0.82
N PHE A 114 7.52 -5.79 0.94
CA PHE A 114 8.52 -6.15 -0.08
C PHE A 114 9.91 -6.32 0.55
N SER A 115 10.74 -7.15 -0.06
CA SER A 115 12.16 -7.27 0.29
C SER A 115 12.94 -6.07 -0.26
N GLY A 116 13.76 -5.46 0.56
CA GLY A 116 14.55 -4.29 0.17
C GLY A 116 14.26 -3.07 1.05
N GLY A 117 14.92 -1.98 0.72
CA GLY A 117 15.01 -0.83 1.62
C GLY A 117 16.14 -1.04 2.66
N GLY A 118 16.31 -0.07 3.53
CA GLY A 118 17.39 -0.12 4.55
C GLY A 118 18.75 0.34 4.02
N GLY A 119 18.78 0.99 2.88
CA GLY A 119 19.99 1.69 2.42
C GLY A 119 20.43 2.74 3.43
N ALA A 120 21.74 2.98 3.52
CA ALA A 120 22.41 3.86 4.49
C ALA A 120 21.93 5.33 4.53
N SER A 121 20.98 5.72 3.69
CA SER A 121 20.44 7.08 3.58
C SER A 121 19.32 7.41 4.57
N SER A 122 18.78 6.41 5.30
CA SER A 122 17.62 6.62 6.18
C SER A 122 18.06 6.75 7.65
N ARG A 123 18.70 7.85 7.99
CA ARG A 123 19.20 8.11 9.37
C ARG A 123 18.10 8.24 10.42
N PHE A 124 16.85 8.38 10.01
CA PHE A 124 15.69 8.57 10.89
C PHE A 124 14.92 7.29 11.18
N VAL A 125 15.27 6.16 10.57
CA VAL A 125 14.62 4.86 10.81
C VAL A 125 15.61 3.81 11.28
N THR A 126 15.14 2.93 12.15
CA THR A 126 15.85 1.73 12.59
C THR A 126 15.30 0.55 11.82
N SER A 127 16.08 0.05 10.85
CA SER A 127 15.64 -1.03 9.97
C SER A 127 15.44 -2.34 10.75
N ILE A 128 14.35 -3.03 10.44
CA ILE A 128 14.09 -4.40 10.90
C ILE A 128 14.49 -5.40 9.81
N GLY A 129 14.26 -5.02 8.54
CA GLY A 129 14.51 -5.88 7.39
C GLY A 129 13.42 -6.91 7.15
N CYS A 130 13.39 -7.46 5.95
CA CYS A 130 12.39 -8.43 5.52
C CYS A 130 12.97 -9.37 4.45
N PRO A 131 13.90 -10.24 4.82
CA PRO A 131 14.63 -11.05 3.84
C PRO A 131 13.73 -12.07 3.12
N GLU A 132 12.63 -12.51 3.74
CA GLU A 132 11.73 -13.52 3.21
C GLU A 132 10.57 -12.91 2.36
N ALA A 133 10.42 -11.59 2.36
CA ALA A 133 9.39 -10.93 1.58
C ALA A 133 9.73 -10.95 0.08
N PRO A 134 8.73 -10.92 -0.82
CA PRO A 134 8.97 -10.95 -2.25
C PRO A 134 9.65 -9.65 -2.73
N PRO A 135 10.43 -9.70 -3.80
CA PRO A 135 10.80 -8.50 -4.52
C PRO A 135 9.57 -7.91 -5.19
N VAL A 136 9.32 -6.63 -4.98
CA VAL A 136 8.24 -5.89 -5.61
C VAL A 136 8.86 -4.81 -6.50
N PRO A 137 8.71 -4.86 -7.82
CA PRO A 137 9.36 -3.91 -8.74
C PRO A 137 8.92 -2.47 -8.51
N ASN A 138 7.62 -2.24 -8.36
CA ASN A 138 7.03 -0.92 -8.10
C ASN A 138 5.69 -1.05 -7.36
N ALA A 139 5.15 0.09 -6.93
CA ALA A 139 3.92 0.16 -6.13
C ALA A 139 2.62 -0.20 -6.88
N SER A 140 2.66 -0.33 -8.21
CA SER A 140 1.50 -0.67 -9.05
C SER A 140 1.62 -2.05 -9.70
N SER A 141 2.72 -2.78 -9.45
CA SER A 141 2.92 -4.10 -10.04
C SER A 141 1.92 -5.13 -9.52
N PRO A 142 1.62 -6.18 -10.28
CA PRO A 142 0.75 -7.26 -9.82
C PRO A 142 1.21 -7.87 -8.49
N GLU A 143 2.53 -8.01 -8.29
CA GLU A 143 3.13 -8.54 -7.06
C GLU A 143 2.84 -7.61 -5.87
N ALA A 144 2.93 -6.28 -6.06
CA ALA A 144 2.57 -5.32 -5.04
C ALA A 144 1.10 -5.46 -4.61
N LEU A 145 0.20 -5.51 -5.58
CA LEU A 145 -1.25 -5.61 -5.32
C LEU A 145 -1.61 -6.92 -4.63
N GLN A 146 -1.01 -8.04 -5.05
CA GLN A 146 -1.20 -9.35 -4.45
C GLN A 146 -0.66 -9.40 -3.01
N THR A 147 0.52 -8.81 -2.78
CA THR A 147 1.10 -8.72 -1.43
C THR A 147 0.22 -7.88 -0.50
N VAL A 148 -0.27 -6.73 -0.97
CA VAL A 148 -1.19 -5.88 -0.20
C VAL A 148 -2.49 -6.63 0.09
N ASP A 149 -3.05 -7.34 -0.90
CA ASP A 149 -4.27 -8.15 -0.68
C ASP A 149 -4.05 -9.23 0.37
N ALA A 150 -2.93 -9.96 0.31
CA ALA A 150 -2.60 -10.97 1.31
C ALA A 150 -2.54 -10.38 2.72
N LEU A 151 -1.95 -9.20 2.90
CA LEU A 151 -1.89 -8.51 4.19
C LEU A 151 -3.27 -8.04 4.67
N VAL A 152 -4.12 -7.56 3.77
CA VAL A 152 -5.51 -7.19 4.08
C VAL A 152 -6.32 -8.41 4.53
N GLN A 153 -6.21 -9.54 3.82
CA GLN A 153 -6.88 -10.79 4.20
C GLN A 153 -6.34 -11.34 5.53
N ALA A 154 -5.03 -11.25 5.76
CA ALA A 154 -4.43 -11.63 7.04
C ALA A 154 -4.97 -10.77 8.19
N ALA A 155 -5.04 -9.46 8.02
CA ALA A 155 -5.59 -8.56 9.03
C ALA A 155 -7.06 -8.87 9.36
N ARG A 156 -7.86 -9.25 8.37
CA ARG A 156 -9.25 -9.71 8.55
C ARG A 156 -9.37 -10.98 9.37
N ALA A 157 -8.39 -11.88 9.23
CA ALA A 157 -8.36 -13.17 9.91
C ALA A 157 -7.78 -13.11 11.33
N LEU A 158 -7.18 -11.99 11.74
CA LEU A 158 -6.59 -11.86 13.08
C LEU A 158 -7.66 -11.97 14.18
N PRO A 159 -7.40 -12.74 15.24
CA PRO A 159 -8.30 -12.78 16.40
C PRO A 159 -8.56 -11.37 16.96
N GLY A 160 -9.81 -11.03 17.20
CA GLY A 160 -10.22 -9.72 17.68
C GLY A 160 -10.28 -8.61 16.63
N ALA A 161 -10.04 -8.91 15.36
CA ALA A 161 -10.29 -7.98 14.25
C ALA A 161 -11.76 -8.02 13.82
N ARG A 162 -12.28 -6.88 13.40
CA ARG A 162 -13.54 -6.80 12.63
C ARG A 162 -13.19 -7.08 11.16
N ALA A 163 -13.50 -8.27 10.68
CA ALA A 163 -13.16 -8.73 9.35
C ALA A 163 -13.72 -7.85 8.20
N ASP A 164 -14.82 -7.15 8.46
CA ASP A 164 -15.51 -6.27 7.52
C ASP A 164 -15.05 -4.79 7.62
N ARG A 165 -14.13 -4.48 8.51
CA ARG A 165 -13.69 -3.11 8.83
C ARG A 165 -12.15 -3.01 8.81
N VAL A 166 -11.59 -2.93 7.62
CA VAL A 166 -10.15 -2.81 7.41
C VAL A 166 -9.83 -1.53 6.65
N GLY A 167 -8.86 -0.78 7.15
CA GLY A 167 -8.25 0.35 6.47
C GLY A 167 -6.82 0.05 6.03
N LEU A 168 -6.31 0.89 5.13
CA LEU A 168 -4.90 0.91 4.74
C LEU A 168 -4.27 2.24 5.10
N PHE A 169 -3.03 2.20 5.56
CA PHE A 169 -2.10 3.32 5.60
C PHE A 169 -0.90 3.01 4.72
N GLY A 170 -0.41 3.99 3.97
CA GLY A 170 0.84 3.86 3.25
C GLY A 170 1.62 5.15 3.24
N HIS A 171 2.92 5.05 3.57
CA HIS A 171 3.88 6.14 3.46
C HIS A 171 4.67 6.00 2.16
N SER A 172 4.85 7.12 1.43
CA SER A 172 5.72 7.18 0.24
C SER A 172 5.38 6.09 -0.78
N ARG A 173 6.28 5.14 -1.04
CA ARG A 173 6.05 3.97 -1.90
C ARG A 173 4.87 3.11 -1.40
N GLY A 174 4.72 2.94 -0.08
CA GLY A 174 3.57 2.28 0.53
C GLY A 174 2.27 3.04 0.27
N GLY A 175 2.31 4.38 0.26
CA GLY A 175 1.19 5.23 -0.15
C GLY A 175 0.79 5.01 -1.62
N GLY A 176 1.78 4.88 -2.50
CA GLY A 176 1.55 4.48 -3.89
C GLY A 176 0.90 3.10 -4.01
N ALA A 177 1.34 2.10 -3.23
CA ALA A 177 0.73 0.77 -3.23
C ALA A 177 -0.71 0.80 -2.69
N THR A 178 -0.96 1.54 -1.60
CA THR A 178 -2.30 1.78 -1.05
C THR A 178 -3.22 2.39 -2.10
N LEU A 179 -2.76 3.43 -2.79
CA LEU A 179 -3.55 4.11 -3.82
C LEU A 179 -3.87 3.18 -5.00
N ASN A 180 -2.88 2.45 -5.53
CA ASN A 180 -3.11 1.51 -6.62
C ASN A 180 -4.06 0.36 -6.19
N TYR A 181 -3.98 -0.09 -4.95
CA TYR A 181 -4.87 -1.11 -4.42
C TYR A 181 -6.33 -0.62 -4.39
N ILE A 182 -6.62 0.56 -3.85
CA ILE A 182 -8.01 1.10 -3.78
C ILE A 182 -8.58 1.55 -5.13
N LEU A 183 -7.76 1.62 -6.18
CA LEU A 183 -8.23 1.82 -7.56
C LEU A 183 -8.76 0.52 -8.19
N THR A 184 -8.32 -0.63 -7.70
CA THR A 184 -8.55 -1.94 -8.31
C THR A 184 -9.37 -2.88 -7.44
N ALA A 185 -9.30 -2.75 -6.11
CA ALA A 185 -9.99 -3.58 -5.14
C ALA A 185 -10.89 -2.75 -4.21
N ASP A 186 -11.93 -3.37 -3.67
CA ASP A 186 -12.90 -2.78 -2.74
C ASP A 186 -12.87 -3.45 -1.34
N HIS A 187 -11.77 -4.14 -1.05
CA HIS A 187 -11.61 -4.92 0.18
C HIS A 187 -11.31 -4.09 1.42
N VAL A 188 -11.11 -2.77 1.28
CA VAL A 188 -10.86 -1.85 2.39
C VAL A 188 -11.85 -0.70 2.40
N GLN A 189 -12.17 -0.22 3.59
CA GLN A 189 -13.22 0.77 3.82
C GLN A 189 -12.68 2.18 4.03
N ALA A 190 -11.36 2.33 4.15
CA ALA A 190 -10.68 3.63 4.26
C ALA A 190 -9.21 3.51 3.87
N ALA A 191 -8.62 4.59 3.36
CA ALA A 191 -7.21 4.66 3.02
C ALA A 191 -6.59 5.96 3.54
N VAL A 192 -5.37 5.87 4.06
CA VAL A 192 -4.54 7.02 4.42
C VAL A 192 -3.31 7.03 3.55
N LEU A 193 -3.06 8.12 2.88
CA LEU A 193 -1.92 8.34 1.98
C LEU A 193 -1.03 9.40 2.61
N ASP A 194 0.09 8.97 3.18
CA ASP A 194 1.08 9.85 3.76
C ASP A 194 2.28 10.01 2.81
N SER A 195 2.57 11.25 2.43
CA SER A 195 3.66 11.61 1.52
C SER A 195 3.72 10.69 0.27
N ALA A 196 2.56 10.30 -0.25
CA ALA A 196 2.45 9.37 -1.36
C ALA A 196 2.91 10.01 -2.69
N GLY A 197 3.32 9.17 -3.63
CA GLY A 197 3.58 9.60 -5.00
C GLY A 197 2.29 9.66 -5.83
N TYR A 198 2.09 10.77 -6.56
CA TYR A 198 0.92 10.99 -7.42
C TYR A 198 1.37 11.23 -8.87
N PRO A 199 1.58 10.18 -9.68
CA PRO A 199 1.73 10.34 -11.12
C PRO A 199 0.54 11.08 -11.73
N SER A 200 0.78 11.93 -12.74
CA SER A 200 -0.27 12.81 -13.32
C SER A 200 -1.50 12.03 -13.83
N GLN A 201 -1.28 10.82 -14.34
CA GLN A 201 -2.36 9.95 -14.84
C GLN A 201 -3.36 9.52 -13.76
N LEU A 202 -3.00 9.62 -12.48
CA LEU A 202 -3.90 9.26 -11.37
C LEU A 202 -5.10 10.21 -11.26
N ALA A 203 -4.97 11.46 -11.69
CA ALA A 203 -6.09 12.40 -11.71
C ALA A 203 -7.25 11.87 -12.58
N ASP A 204 -6.94 11.23 -13.72
CA ASP A 204 -7.93 10.65 -14.63
C ASP A 204 -8.61 9.40 -14.04
N LEU A 205 -7.94 8.76 -13.07
CA LEU A 205 -8.42 7.57 -12.38
C LEU A 205 -9.18 7.88 -11.09
N ALA A 206 -9.28 9.13 -10.67
CA ALA A 206 -9.91 9.53 -9.41
C ALA A 206 -11.32 8.95 -9.23
N GLY A 207 -12.12 8.90 -10.32
CA GLY A 207 -13.46 8.30 -10.31
C GLY A 207 -13.50 6.81 -10.00
N ARG A 208 -12.38 6.09 -10.13
CA ARG A 208 -12.27 4.65 -9.85
C ARG A 208 -11.98 4.31 -8.39
N VAL A 209 -11.59 5.30 -7.59
CA VAL A 209 -11.28 5.10 -6.17
C VAL A 209 -12.47 4.44 -5.45
N LYS A 210 -12.21 3.37 -4.70
CA LYS A 210 -13.22 2.55 -4.04
C LYS A 210 -13.44 2.89 -2.57
N ALA A 211 -12.47 3.55 -1.91
CA ALA A 211 -12.54 3.87 -0.50
C ALA A 211 -12.36 5.37 -0.23
N PRO A 212 -12.96 5.94 0.84
CA PRO A 212 -12.62 7.27 1.34
C PRO A 212 -11.12 7.42 1.60
N ILE A 213 -10.57 8.60 1.32
CA ILE A 213 -9.13 8.87 1.45
C ILE A 213 -8.89 9.99 2.46
N LEU A 214 -7.84 9.82 3.29
CA LEU A 214 -7.16 10.89 4.00
C LEU A 214 -5.78 11.10 3.37
N ILE A 215 -5.48 12.30 2.90
CA ILE A 215 -4.17 12.72 2.40
C ILE A 215 -3.46 13.49 3.51
N LEU A 216 -2.24 13.07 3.84
CA LEU A 216 -1.31 13.74 4.74
C LEU A 216 -0.04 14.04 3.95
N HIS A 217 0.39 15.32 3.89
CA HIS A 217 1.50 15.67 3.00
C HIS A 217 2.24 16.92 3.47
N GLY A 218 3.56 16.88 3.46
CA GLY A 218 4.39 18.02 3.75
C GLY A 218 4.49 18.99 2.57
N THR A 219 4.44 20.31 2.79
CA THR A 219 4.53 21.29 1.69
C THR A 219 5.93 21.45 1.14
N ALA A 220 6.96 21.01 1.89
CA ALA A 220 8.36 21.00 1.46
C ALA A 220 8.83 19.59 1.02
N ASP A 221 7.90 18.65 0.79
CA ASP A 221 8.24 17.31 0.28
C ASP A 221 8.98 17.41 -1.05
N GLY A 222 10.17 16.82 -1.12
CA GLY A 222 11.04 16.89 -2.28
C GLY A 222 12.26 15.98 -2.19
N ALA A 223 13.09 15.99 -3.22
CA ALA A 223 14.24 15.10 -3.36
C ALA A 223 15.28 15.22 -2.23
N ALA A 224 15.40 16.38 -1.61
CA ALA A 224 16.36 16.61 -0.52
C ALA A 224 16.04 15.81 0.75
N ASP A 225 14.77 15.42 0.93
CA ASP A 225 14.28 14.65 2.09
C ASP A 225 13.76 13.25 1.69
N GLY A 226 14.24 12.71 0.58
CA GLY A 226 13.88 11.36 0.10
C GLY A 226 12.60 11.30 -0.73
N GLY A 227 11.97 12.42 -0.98
CA GLY A 227 10.86 12.54 -1.92
C GLY A 227 11.32 12.52 -3.39
N SER A 228 10.40 12.79 -4.28
CA SER A 228 10.62 12.82 -5.73
C SER A 228 9.70 13.85 -6.39
N GLU A 229 9.80 13.99 -7.71
CA GLU A 229 8.83 14.80 -8.46
C GLU A 229 7.39 14.30 -8.30
N PHE A 230 7.18 13.02 -8.05
CA PHE A 230 5.85 12.42 -7.85
C PHE A 230 5.26 12.73 -6.47
N THR A 231 6.10 13.01 -5.47
CA THR A 231 5.67 13.36 -4.11
C THR A 231 5.59 14.87 -3.91
N ASN A 232 5.77 15.68 -4.94
CA ASN A 232 5.58 17.13 -4.84
C ASN A 232 4.16 17.44 -4.39
N VAL A 233 4.02 18.35 -3.42
CA VAL A 233 2.73 18.70 -2.81
C VAL A 233 1.68 19.16 -3.82
N GLN A 234 2.07 19.81 -4.91
CA GLN A 234 1.11 20.25 -5.93
C GLN A 234 0.41 19.05 -6.57
N ARG A 235 1.11 17.93 -6.79
CA ARG A 235 0.50 16.70 -7.30
C ARG A 235 -0.52 16.10 -6.34
N ALA A 236 -0.26 16.16 -5.03
CA ALA A 236 -1.23 15.75 -4.01
C ALA A 236 -2.49 16.62 -4.04
N ARG A 237 -2.31 17.95 -4.18
CA ARG A 237 -3.42 18.90 -4.32
C ARG A 237 -4.23 18.70 -5.60
N ASP A 238 -3.55 18.41 -6.71
CA ASP A 238 -4.21 18.13 -7.99
C ASP A 238 -5.04 16.85 -7.92
N PHE A 239 -4.52 15.82 -7.26
CA PHE A 239 -5.23 14.58 -7.05
C PHE A 239 -6.42 14.76 -6.09
N GLU A 240 -6.26 15.50 -4.99
CA GLU A 240 -7.37 15.88 -4.11
C GLU A 240 -8.48 16.59 -4.89
N ALA A 241 -8.12 17.57 -5.71
CA ALA A 241 -9.08 18.29 -6.54
C ALA A 241 -9.79 17.37 -7.53
N ALA A 242 -9.10 16.39 -8.12
CA ALA A 242 -9.70 15.40 -9.01
C ALA A 242 -10.67 14.47 -8.26
N LEU A 243 -10.33 14.03 -7.04
CA LEU A 243 -11.24 13.25 -6.19
C LEU A 243 -12.52 14.04 -5.86
N ARG A 244 -12.38 15.32 -5.48
CA ARG A 244 -13.52 16.18 -5.19
C ARG A 244 -14.43 16.37 -6.41
N ARG A 245 -13.85 16.62 -7.60
CA ARG A 245 -14.60 16.71 -8.87
C ARG A 245 -15.32 15.40 -9.21
N ALA A 246 -14.72 14.26 -8.88
CA ALA A 246 -15.31 12.93 -9.08
C ALA A 246 -16.33 12.54 -7.99
N GLY A 247 -16.63 13.43 -7.03
CA GLY A 247 -17.55 13.16 -5.92
C GLY A 247 -17.06 12.12 -4.93
N LYS A 248 -15.72 11.89 -4.86
CA LYS A 248 -15.12 10.90 -3.94
C LYS A 248 -14.85 11.53 -2.59
N PRO A 249 -15.16 10.82 -1.49
CA PRO A 249 -14.87 11.32 -0.15
C PRO A 249 -13.37 11.44 0.07
N VAL A 250 -12.88 12.66 0.25
CA VAL A 250 -11.47 12.97 0.52
C VAL A 250 -11.36 14.03 1.60
N GLU A 251 -10.43 13.81 2.52
CA GLU A 251 -9.94 14.76 3.52
C GLU A 251 -8.45 14.96 3.27
N ALA A 252 -7.92 16.15 3.47
CA ALA A 252 -6.50 16.43 3.28
C ALA A 252 -5.98 17.35 4.38
N MET A 253 -4.73 17.12 4.77
CA MET A 253 -3.93 18.01 5.61
C MET A 253 -2.56 18.19 4.97
N TYR A 254 -2.18 19.45 4.81
CA TYR A 254 -0.88 19.85 4.28
C TYR A 254 -0.09 20.53 5.40
N TYR A 255 1.08 19.97 5.74
CA TYR A 255 1.94 20.46 6.80
C TYR A 255 2.92 21.47 6.24
N GLU A 256 2.76 22.74 6.62
CA GLU A 256 3.60 23.83 6.13
C GLU A 256 5.05 23.64 6.55
N GLY A 257 5.98 23.66 5.58
CA GLY A 257 7.39 23.37 5.77
C GLY A 257 7.72 21.90 6.09
N GLY A 258 6.73 21.02 6.21
CA GLY A 258 6.94 19.59 6.43
C GLY A 258 7.61 18.93 5.23
N GLY A 259 8.62 18.08 5.48
CA GLY A 259 9.31 17.29 4.46
C GLY A 259 8.63 15.95 4.19
N HIS A 260 9.25 15.16 3.29
CA HIS A 260 8.77 13.84 2.90
C HIS A 260 8.59 12.86 4.05
N ASN A 261 9.47 12.91 5.03
CA ASN A 261 9.49 12.01 6.17
C ASN A 261 9.00 12.67 7.47
N GLY A 262 8.20 13.74 7.37
CA GLY A 262 7.75 14.55 8.50
C GLY A 262 7.10 13.74 9.62
N ILE A 263 6.31 12.71 9.28
CA ILE A 263 5.70 11.79 10.24
C ILE A 263 6.72 11.07 11.15
N PHE A 264 7.96 10.90 10.71
CA PHE A 264 9.03 10.22 11.47
C PHE A 264 10.07 11.17 12.03
N THR A 265 10.16 12.40 11.52
CA THR A 265 11.22 13.37 11.86
C THR A 265 10.74 14.56 12.67
N SER A 266 9.44 14.78 12.75
CA SER A 266 8.82 15.87 13.52
C SER A 266 7.80 15.32 14.52
N ALA A 267 8.10 15.39 15.81
CA ALA A 267 7.18 14.91 16.85
C ALA A 267 5.81 15.62 16.79
N THR A 268 5.78 16.92 16.53
CA THR A 268 4.53 17.69 16.42
C THR A 268 3.69 17.23 15.24
N GLN A 269 4.31 16.99 14.08
CA GLN A 269 3.63 16.49 12.90
C GLN A 269 3.12 15.06 13.14
N HIS A 270 3.96 14.20 13.72
CA HIS A 270 3.59 12.82 14.09
C HIS A 270 2.32 12.80 14.96
N ASP A 271 2.31 13.57 16.04
CA ASP A 271 1.18 13.64 16.98
C ASP A 271 -0.11 14.10 16.31
N ASP A 272 -0.04 15.11 15.43
CA ASP A 272 -1.21 15.60 14.70
C ASP A 272 -1.68 14.58 13.66
N GLU A 273 -0.75 13.96 12.92
CA GLU A 273 -1.10 12.90 11.94
C GLU A 273 -1.76 11.71 12.60
N VAL A 274 -1.21 11.20 13.70
CA VAL A 274 -1.82 10.10 14.48
C VAL A 274 -3.25 10.45 14.91
N LYS A 275 -3.47 11.65 15.46
CA LYS A 275 -4.81 12.12 15.85
C LYS A 275 -5.77 12.14 14.66
N ARG A 276 -5.34 12.66 13.50
CA ARG A 276 -6.16 12.71 12.27
C ARG A 276 -6.45 11.32 11.73
N MET A 277 -5.45 10.46 11.67
CA MET A 277 -5.61 9.07 11.23
C MET A 277 -6.61 8.32 12.13
N VAL A 278 -6.46 8.40 13.44
CA VAL A 278 -7.38 7.76 14.38
C VAL A 278 -8.80 8.30 14.21
N ALA A 279 -8.96 9.62 14.14
CA ALA A 279 -10.27 10.24 13.96
C ALA A 279 -10.92 9.84 12.63
N PHE A 280 -10.17 9.85 11.53
CA PHE A 280 -10.64 9.48 10.20
C PHE A 280 -10.99 7.99 10.14
N LEU A 281 -10.06 7.11 10.50
CA LEU A 281 -10.26 5.66 10.44
C LEU A 281 -11.41 5.21 11.33
N ARG A 282 -11.48 5.68 12.57
CA ARG A 282 -12.61 5.35 13.45
C ARG A 282 -13.95 5.79 12.90
N ARG A 283 -14.02 6.95 12.26
CA ARG A 283 -15.25 7.45 11.63
C ARG A 283 -15.64 6.63 10.40
N ARG A 284 -14.66 6.20 9.59
CA ARG A 284 -14.90 5.46 8.35
C ARG A 284 -15.06 3.94 8.55
N LEU A 285 -14.49 3.42 9.62
CA LEU A 285 -14.56 1.99 9.98
C LEU A 285 -15.61 1.69 11.06
N ARG A 286 -16.47 2.67 11.39
CA ARG A 286 -17.70 2.44 12.20
C ARG A 286 -18.72 1.64 11.39
N ASP A 287 -19.77 1.21 12.08
CA ASP A 287 -20.91 0.49 11.49
C ASP A 287 -21.62 1.29 10.40
#